data_148905beb9786f13ef6e330eba879155
#
_entry.id   148905beb9786f13ef6e330eba879155
#
_cell.length_a   1.000
_cell.length_b   1.000
_cell.length_c   1.000
_cell.angle_alpha   90.00
_cell.angle_beta   90.00
_cell.angle_gamma   90.00
#
_symmetry.space_group_name_H-M   'P 1'
#
loop_
_entity.id
_entity.type
_entity.pdbx_description
1 polymer ?
#
loop_
_entity_poly.entity_id
_entity_poly.type
_entity_poly.pdbx_seq_one_letter_code
_entity_poly.pdbx_strand_id
1 'polypeptide(L)'
;MKKPIVLVIMDGVGRGDGGPGDAVKQANTPTLDKLMATCPMTWLKAHGTAVGLPTDDDMGNSEVGHNALGCGQIYSQGAKLVQESIETGSLYQSKTWVDLTDNCLQNGKALHFIGLLSDGNVHSNISHLIAMLKKAREMDLKKVYCHILLDGRDVPATSALDYVDQLESVLAELSDAEHEYKIASGGGRMVITMDRYEANWPMVEKGWRTHVQAEGRQ
;
A
#
# COMPACT_ATOMS: atom_id res chain seq x y z
N MET A 1 1.71 -16.63 -43.32
CA MET A 1 2.45 -15.82 -42.32
C MET A 1 1.47 -15.49 -41.17
N LYS A 2 1.85 -15.74 -39.90
CA LYS A 2 1.07 -15.26 -38.77
C LYS A 2 1.17 -13.73 -38.75
N LYS A 3 0.01 -13.06 -38.72
CA LYS A 3 -0.02 -11.59 -38.59
C LYS A 3 0.32 -11.20 -37.15
N PRO A 4 1.04 -10.09 -36.92
CA PRO A 4 1.29 -9.61 -35.55
C PRO A 4 -0.03 -9.18 -34.88
N ILE A 5 -0.09 -9.40 -33.55
CA ILE A 5 -1.15 -8.86 -32.70
C ILE A 5 -0.55 -7.63 -31.98
N VAL A 6 -1.27 -6.54 -31.97
CA VAL A 6 -0.92 -5.32 -31.22
C VAL A 6 -1.91 -5.17 -30.08
N LEU A 7 -1.42 -5.26 -28.86
CA LEU A 7 -2.19 -4.96 -27.65
C LEU A 7 -1.90 -3.50 -27.24
N VAL A 8 -2.94 -2.68 -27.21
CA VAL A 8 -2.84 -1.28 -26.75
C VAL A 8 -3.59 -1.15 -25.42
N ILE A 9 -2.88 -0.81 -24.36
CA ILE A 9 -3.45 -0.55 -23.04
C ILE A 9 -3.51 0.96 -22.85
N MET A 10 -4.72 1.49 -22.68
CA MET A 10 -4.98 2.88 -22.35
C MET A 10 -5.26 2.99 -20.86
N ASP A 11 -4.22 3.15 -20.07
CA ASP A 11 -4.32 3.23 -18.61
C ASP A 11 -5.09 4.50 -18.20
N GLY A 12 -5.95 4.37 -17.17
CA GLY A 12 -6.79 5.46 -16.71
C GLY A 12 -8.03 5.75 -17.58
N VAL A 13 -8.28 4.98 -18.64
CA VAL A 13 -9.48 5.11 -19.49
C VAL A 13 -10.52 4.08 -19.05
N GLY A 14 -11.62 4.55 -18.47
CA GLY A 14 -12.71 3.72 -17.97
C GLY A 14 -14.08 4.20 -18.47
N ARG A 15 -15.11 3.51 -18.02
CA ARG A 15 -16.50 3.90 -18.27
C ARG A 15 -16.96 4.78 -17.11
N GLY A 16 -17.19 6.06 -17.39
CA GLY A 16 -17.80 6.99 -16.46
C GLY A 16 -19.32 7.06 -16.60
N ASP A 17 -19.92 8.00 -15.90
CA ASP A 17 -21.36 8.27 -15.85
C ASP A 17 -21.84 9.23 -16.96
N GLY A 18 -20.92 9.79 -17.75
CA GLY A 18 -21.19 10.82 -18.76
C GLY A 18 -21.36 12.23 -18.21
N GLY A 19 -21.11 12.42 -16.89
CA GLY A 19 -21.18 13.73 -16.22
C GLY A 19 -20.00 14.64 -16.53
N PRO A 20 -19.95 15.84 -15.90
CA PRO A 20 -18.88 16.83 -16.15
C PRO A 20 -17.45 16.34 -15.83
N GLY A 21 -17.31 15.31 -14.99
CA GLY A 21 -16.03 14.69 -14.66
C GLY A 21 -15.59 13.56 -15.63
N ASP A 22 -16.45 13.13 -16.56
CA ASP A 22 -16.15 12.08 -17.52
C ASP A 22 -15.42 12.65 -18.76
N ALA A 23 -14.13 12.87 -18.62
CA ALA A 23 -13.31 13.46 -19.69
C ALA A 23 -13.26 12.57 -20.93
N VAL A 24 -13.35 11.24 -20.80
CA VAL A 24 -13.36 10.30 -21.93
C VAL A 24 -14.62 10.51 -22.77
N LYS A 25 -15.77 10.65 -22.11
CA LYS A 25 -17.05 10.86 -22.80
C LYS A 25 -17.15 12.23 -23.47
N GLN A 26 -16.45 13.23 -22.93
CA GLN A 26 -16.44 14.61 -23.46
C GLN A 26 -15.37 14.84 -24.53
N ALA A 27 -14.37 13.96 -24.61
CA ALA A 27 -13.32 14.07 -25.59
C ALA A 27 -13.82 13.74 -27.00
N ASN A 28 -13.20 14.36 -28.01
CA ASN A 28 -13.44 14.00 -29.43
C ASN A 28 -12.61 12.77 -29.79
N THR A 29 -13.23 11.60 -29.73
CA THR A 29 -12.57 10.30 -29.91
C THR A 29 -13.14 9.48 -31.08
N PRO A 30 -13.12 10.01 -32.34
CA PRO A 30 -13.82 9.39 -33.46
C PRO A 30 -13.34 7.96 -33.79
N THR A 31 -12.07 7.66 -33.53
CA THR A 31 -11.52 6.31 -33.74
C THR A 31 -12.00 5.34 -32.68
N LEU A 32 -11.99 5.72 -31.40
CA LEU A 32 -12.51 4.89 -30.32
C LEU A 32 -14.02 4.67 -30.48
N ASP A 33 -14.77 5.72 -30.77
CA ASP A 33 -16.21 5.65 -31.00
C ASP A 33 -16.55 4.68 -32.13
N LYS A 34 -15.81 4.73 -33.23
CA LYS A 34 -15.95 3.79 -34.35
C LYS A 34 -15.61 2.35 -33.93
N LEU A 35 -14.51 2.13 -33.20
CA LEU A 35 -14.13 0.80 -32.72
C LEU A 35 -15.18 0.22 -31.78
N MET A 36 -15.67 1.02 -30.84
CA MET A 36 -16.73 0.62 -29.91
C MET A 36 -18.05 0.26 -30.63
N ALA A 37 -18.36 0.94 -31.71
CA ALA A 37 -19.59 0.72 -32.46
C ALA A 37 -19.50 -0.48 -33.42
N THR A 38 -18.34 -0.85 -33.91
CA THR A 38 -18.18 -1.82 -35.03
C THR A 38 -17.37 -3.06 -34.71
N CYS A 39 -16.64 -3.09 -33.59
CA CYS A 39 -15.80 -4.22 -33.20
C CYS A 39 -16.42 -4.97 -32.00
N PRO A 40 -16.10 -6.27 -31.83
CA PRO A 40 -16.46 -6.98 -30.60
C PRO A 40 -15.88 -6.28 -29.38
N MET A 41 -16.71 -6.05 -28.37
CA MET A 41 -16.34 -5.35 -27.14
C MET A 41 -16.91 -6.07 -25.92
N THR A 42 -16.15 -6.02 -24.82
CA THR A 42 -16.62 -6.44 -23.50
C THR A 42 -16.09 -5.51 -22.43
N TRP A 43 -16.75 -5.54 -21.28
CA TRP A 43 -16.31 -4.79 -20.10
C TRP A 43 -15.61 -5.72 -19.13
N LEU A 44 -14.48 -5.26 -18.58
CA LEU A 44 -13.72 -5.93 -17.53
C LEU A 44 -13.84 -5.13 -16.25
N LYS A 45 -13.98 -5.82 -15.13
CA LYS A 45 -13.83 -5.20 -13.81
C LYS A 45 -12.34 -4.97 -13.56
N ALA A 46 -11.98 -3.76 -13.15
CA ALA A 46 -10.60 -3.33 -12.90
C ALA A 46 -10.30 -3.11 -11.40
N HIS A 47 -11.22 -3.47 -10.51
CA HIS A 47 -11.14 -3.25 -9.07
C HIS A 47 -11.50 -4.53 -8.31
N GLY A 48 -11.16 -4.54 -7.03
CA GLY A 48 -11.62 -5.51 -6.08
C GLY A 48 -11.16 -6.94 -6.34
N THR A 49 -12.01 -7.88 -6.01
CA THR A 49 -11.74 -9.32 -6.13
C THR A 49 -11.49 -9.76 -7.57
N ALA A 50 -12.01 -9.02 -8.54
CA ALA A 50 -11.80 -9.31 -9.96
C ALA A 50 -10.35 -9.13 -10.44
N VAL A 51 -9.53 -8.44 -9.68
CA VAL A 51 -8.09 -8.26 -9.93
C VAL A 51 -7.22 -8.79 -8.78
N GLY A 52 -7.81 -9.61 -7.89
CA GLY A 52 -7.08 -10.30 -6.82
C GLY A 52 -6.85 -9.47 -5.56
N LEU A 53 -7.63 -8.40 -5.34
CA LEU A 53 -7.65 -7.63 -4.10
C LEU A 53 -8.58 -8.25 -3.04
N PRO A 54 -8.49 -7.85 -1.77
CA PRO A 54 -9.24 -8.48 -0.67
C PRO A 54 -10.76 -8.42 -0.82
N THR A 55 -11.30 -7.23 -1.12
CA THR A 55 -12.75 -6.98 -1.22
C THR A 55 -13.10 -6.25 -2.51
N ASP A 56 -14.39 -6.21 -2.87
CA ASP A 56 -14.85 -5.49 -4.06
C ASP A 56 -14.82 -3.96 -3.90
N ASP A 57 -14.65 -3.45 -2.67
CA ASP A 57 -14.49 -2.03 -2.38
C ASP A 57 -13.05 -1.55 -2.56
N ASP A 58 -12.08 -2.47 -2.67
CA ASP A 58 -10.68 -2.11 -2.84
C ASP A 58 -10.39 -1.55 -4.23
N MET A 59 -9.78 -0.38 -4.26
CA MET A 59 -9.40 0.28 -5.50
C MET A 59 -8.29 -0.49 -6.22
N GLY A 60 -8.52 -0.87 -7.47
CA GLY A 60 -7.48 -1.40 -8.34
C GLY A 60 -6.47 -0.31 -8.74
N ASN A 61 -5.31 -0.76 -9.15
CA ASN A 61 -4.25 0.10 -9.68
C ASN A 61 -3.62 -0.54 -10.91
N SER A 62 -2.71 0.19 -11.56
CA SER A 62 -2.05 -0.27 -12.79
C SER A 62 -1.28 -1.58 -12.57
N GLU A 63 -0.64 -1.75 -11.43
CA GLU A 63 0.16 -2.95 -11.13
C GLU A 63 -0.72 -4.20 -11.08
N VAL A 64 -1.77 -4.20 -10.26
CA VAL A 64 -2.64 -5.39 -10.14
C VAL A 64 -3.38 -5.69 -11.44
N GLY A 65 -3.78 -4.66 -12.19
CA GLY A 65 -4.44 -4.82 -13.49
C GLY A 65 -3.51 -5.43 -14.54
N HIS A 66 -2.28 -4.94 -14.67
CA HIS A 66 -1.29 -5.48 -15.60
C HIS A 66 -0.86 -6.90 -15.23
N ASN A 67 -0.72 -7.19 -13.93
CA ASN A 67 -0.42 -8.53 -13.45
C ASN A 67 -1.53 -9.52 -13.82
N ALA A 68 -2.80 -9.15 -13.59
CA ALA A 68 -3.93 -10.00 -13.96
C ALA A 68 -4.02 -10.25 -15.46
N LEU A 69 -3.80 -9.22 -16.29
CA LEU A 69 -3.74 -9.34 -17.76
C LEU A 69 -2.57 -10.21 -18.20
N GLY A 70 -1.39 -10.02 -17.62
CA GLY A 70 -0.19 -10.76 -17.98
C GLY A 70 -0.25 -12.24 -17.61
N CYS A 71 -0.84 -12.58 -16.47
CA CYS A 71 -1.06 -13.95 -16.02
C CYS A 71 -2.25 -14.63 -16.70
N GLY A 72 -3.20 -13.86 -17.22
CA GLY A 72 -4.46 -14.39 -17.78
C GLY A 72 -5.35 -15.08 -16.75
N GLN A 73 -5.17 -14.78 -15.46
CA GLN A 73 -5.95 -15.34 -14.36
C GLN A 73 -5.96 -14.39 -13.16
N ILE A 74 -6.97 -14.56 -12.30
CA ILE A 74 -7.07 -13.85 -11.02
C ILE A 74 -6.30 -14.67 -9.97
N TYR A 75 -5.44 -13.99 -9.21
CA TYR A 75 -4.72 -14.57 -8.06
C TYR A 75 -4.56 -13.51 -6.98
N SER A 76 -4.32 -13.93 -5.74
CA SER A 76 -4.11 -13.00 -4.62
C SER A 76 -2.87 -12.17 -4.83
N GLN A 77 -3.01 -10.85 -4.81
CA GLN A 77 -1.90 -9.90 -4.97
C GLN A 77 -2.02 -8.75 -3.98
N GLY A 78 -0.92 -7.99 -3.86
CA GLY A 78 -0.87 -6.81 -3.01
C GLY A 78 -1.32 -7.10 -1.58
N ALA A 79 -2.24 -6.30 -1.07
CA ALA A 79 -2.74 -6.41 0.30
C ALA A 79 -3.36 -7.78 0.61
N LYS A 80 -4.03 -8.42 -0.35
CA LYS A 80 -4.62 -9.74 -0.14
C LYS A 80 -3.57 -10.83 0.12
N LEU A 81 -2.48 -10.82 -0.64
CA LEU A 81 -1.38 -11.78 -0.44
C LEU A 81 -0.75 -11.60 0.95
N VAL A 82 -0.55 -10.37 1.38
CA VAL A 82 -0.03 -10.06 2.72
C VAL A 82 -1.01 -10.52 3.79
N GLN A 83 -2.30 -10.22 3.65
CA GLN A 83 -3.34 -10.65 4.58
C GLN A 83 -3.36 -12.18 4.74
N GLU A 84 -3.42 -12.92 3.63
CA GLU A 84 -3.40 -14.39 3.65
C GLU A 84 -2.13 -14.95 4.31
N SER A 85 -0.98 -14.31 4.10
CA SER A 85 0.28 -14.75 4.72
C SER A 85 0.31 -14.51 6.24
N ILE A 86 -0.35 -13.48 6.71
CA ILE A 86 -0.53 -13.20 8.14
C ILE A 86 -1.50 -14.22 8.76
N GLU A 87 -2.67 -14.43 8.14
CA GLU A 87 -3.71 -15.34 8.62
C GLU A 87 -3.24 -16.80 8.69
N THR A 88 -2.49 -17.25 7.69
CA THR A 88 -1.90 -18.58 7.68
C THR A 88 -0.64 -18.72 8.55
N GLY A 89 -0.08 -17.60 9.00
CA GLY A 89 1.17 -17.56 9.74
C GLY A 89 2.42 -17.77 8.89
N SER A 90 2.29 -17.90 7.57
CA SER A 90 3.43 -18.13 6.68
C SER A 90 4.41 -16.95 6.63
N LEU A 91 3.91 -15.72 6.84
CA LEU A 91 4.75 -14.52 7.00
C LEU A 91 5.78 -14.72 8.12
N TYR A 92 5.31 -15.21 9.27
CA TYR A 92 6.12 -15.38 10.47
C TYR A 92 7.09 -16.56 10.43
N GLN A 93 6.89 -17.46 9.46
CA GLN A 93 7.80 -18.59 9.17
C GLN A 93 8.78 -18.26 8.05
N SER A 94 8.63 -17.10 7.40
CA SER A 94 9.52 -16.68 6.33
C SER A 94 10.93 -16.46 6.86
N LYS A 95 11.94 -16.84 6.04
CA LYS A 95 13.35 -16.64 6.42
C LYS A 95 13.65 -15.17 6.78
N THR A 96 13.06 -14.23 6.05
CA THR A 96 13.28 -12.80 6.30
C THR A 96 12.75 -12.37 7.66
N TRP A 97 11.53 -12.78 8.03
CA TRP A 97 10.96 -12.47 9.34
C TRP A 97 11.82 -13.04 10.46
N VAL A 98 12.15 -14.34 10.35
CA VAL A 98 12.96 -15.04 11.35
C VAL A 98 14.33 -14.39 11.50
N ASP A 99 15.04 -14.13 10.40
CA ASP A 99 16.39 -13.52 10.45
C ASP A 99 16.35 -12.13 11.12
N LEU A 100 15.34 -11.31 10.83
CA LEU A 100 15.20 -9.98 11.42
C LEU A 100 14.88 -10.04 12.92
N THR A 101 13.92 -10.86 13.30
CA THR A 101 13.51 -10.99 14.71
C THR A 101 14.59 -11.65 15.56
N ASP A 102 15.23 -12.69 15.06
CA ASP A 102 16.37 -13.34 15.74
C ASP A 102 17.54 -12.37 15.95
N ASN A 103 17.85 -11.53 14.93
CA ASN A 103 18.89 -10.52 15.09
C ASN A 103 18.52 -9.52 16.20
N CYS A 104 17.25 -9.11 16.30
CA CYS A 104 16.80 -8.22 17.37
C CYS A 104 16.90 -8.88 18.75
N LEU A 105 16.46 -10.14 18.88
CA LEU A 105 16.50 -10.89 20.14
C LEU A 105 17.92 -11.17 20.61
N GLN A 106 18.78 -11.69 19.73
CA GLN A 106 20.14 -12.10 20.08
C GLN A 106 21.08 -10.91 20.36
N ASN A 107 20.87 -9.79 19.68
CA ASN A 107 21.75 -8.63 19.76
C ASN A 107 21.14 -7.44 20.51
N GLY A 108 19.95 -7.60 21.13
CA GLY A 108 19.26 -6.53 21.87
C GLY A 108 18.92 -5.32 20.98
N LYS A 109 18.63 -5.55 19.69
CA LYS A 109 18.35 -4.50 18.73
C LYS A 109 16.84 -4.21 18.67
N ALA A 110 16.50 -3.06 18.09
CA ALA A 110 15.12 -2.70 17.81
C ALA A 110 14.68 -3.20 16.43
N LEU A 111 13.42 -3.65 16.32
CA LEU A 111 12.76 -3.86 15.05
C LEU A 111 12.10 -2.55 14.60
N HIS A 112 12.28 -2.19 13.34
CA HIS A 112 11.72 -0.97 12.77
C HIS A 112 10.75 -1.31 11.66
N PHE A 113 9.58 -0.67 11.68
CA PHE A 113 8.61 -0.68 10.61
C PHE A 113 8.53 0.71 9.98
N ILE A 114 8.53 0.79 8.65
CA ILE A 114 8.29 2.02 7.90
C ILE A 114 7.22 1.77 6.84
N GLY A 115 6.23 2.64 6.76
CA GLY A 115 5.16 2.50 5.76
C GLY A 115 4.03 3.51 5.94
N LEU A 116 3.06 3.44 5.02
CA LEU A 116 1.85 4.23 5.09
C LEU A 116 0.97 3.76 6.25
N LEU A 117 0.42 4.73 6.98
CA LEU A 117 -0.50 4.49 8.09
C LEU A 117 -1.94 4.77 7.64
N SER A 118 -2.57 3.78 7.04
CA SER A 118 -3.97 3.81 6.63
C SER A 118 -4.51 2.40 6.32
N ASP A 119 -5.78 2.29 6.03
CA ASP A 119 -6.46 1.07 5.61
C ASP A 119 -6.77 1.02 4.09
N GLY A 120 -6.14 1.91 3.31
CA GLY A 120 -6.44 2.10 1.90
C GLY A 120 -6.11 0.93 0.97
N ASN A 121 -5.41 -0.10 1.43
CA ASN A 121 -5.05 -1.32 0.67
C ASN A 121 -4.26 -1.13 -0.63
N VAL A 122 -3.92 0.10 -1.00
CA VAL A 122 -3.15 0.37 -2.22
C VAL A 122 -1.67 0.06 -2.01
N HIS A 123 -1.10 0.58 -0.94
CA HIS A 123 0.32 0.40 -0.61
C HIS A 123 0.53 -0.24 0.76
N SER A 124 -0.45 -0.17 1.64
CA SER A 124 -0.35 -0.65 3.00
C SER A 124 -1.74 -0.85 3.61
N ASN A 125 -1.80 -1.58 4.72
CA ASN A 125 -2.97 -1.66 5.57
C ASN A 125 -2.54 -1.68 7.04
N ILE A 126 -3.15 -0.83 7.86
CA ILE A 126 -2.84 -0.71 9.29
C ILE A 126 -3.04 -2.02 10.05
N SER A 127 -4.01 -2.85 9.64
CA SER A 127 -4.24 -4.16 10.28
C SER A 127 -3.05 -5.10 10.13
N HIS A 128 -2.33 -5.01 9.01
CA HIS A 128 -1.11 -5.80 8.78
C HIS A 128 0.00 -5.37 9.74
N LEU A 129 0.20 -4.06 9.91
CA LEU A 129 1.16 -3.53 10.88
C LEU A 129 0.82 -3.99 12.30
N ILE A 130 -0.45 -3.83 12.72
CA ILE A 130 -0.91 -4.25 14.04
C ILE A 130 -0.68 -5.75 14.29
N ALA A 131 -0.96 -6.59 13.29
CA ALA A 131 -0.70 -8.03 13.39
C ALA A 131 0.78 -8.35 13.60
N MET A 132 1.67 -7.67 12.85
CA MET A 132 3.11 -7.83 13.01
C MET A 132 3.63 -7.30 14.36
N LEU A 133 3.08 -6.20 14.86
CA LEU A 133 3.41 -5.66 16.19
C LEU A 133 3.02 -6.65 17.31
N LYS A 134 1.80 -7.20 17.25
CA LYS A 134 1.33 -8.22 18.21
C LYS A 134 2.24 -9.45 18.14
N LYS A 135 2.59 -9.88 16.94
CA LYS A 135 3.52 -11.03 16.78
C LYS A 135 4.90 -10.75 17.33
N ALA A 136 5.44 -9.55 17.10
CA ALA A 136 6.72 -9.14 17.68
C ALA A 136 6.68 -9.18 19.23
N ARG A 137 5.56 -8.78 19.82
CA ARG A 137 5.34 -8.84 21.27
C ARG A 137 5.25 -10.28 21.80
N GLU A 138 4.54 -11.17 21.09
CA GLU A 138 4.49 -12.60 21.41
C GLU A 138 5.87 -13.26 21.39
N MET A 139 6.76 -12.80 20.50
CA MET A 139 8.15 -13.25 20.37
C MET A 139 9.10 -12.60 21.39
N ASP A 140 8.61 -11.76 22.28
CA ASP A 140 9.37 -11.06 23.32
C ASP A 140 10.36 -10.02 22.79
N LEU A 141 10.12 -9.41 21.62
CA LEU A 141 10.94 -8.31 21.13
C LEU A 141 10.79 -7.09 22.05
N LYS A 142 11.88 -6.65 22.63
CA LYS A 142 11.87 -5.59 23.67
C LYS A 142 11.70 -4.19 23.10
N LYS A 143 12.11 -3.95 21.83
CA LYS A 143 12.05 -2.61 21.22
C LYS A 143 11.50 -2.70 19.81
N VAL A 144 10.41 -1.98 19.57
CA VAL A 144 9.81 -1.88 18.23
C VAL A 144 9.43 -0.42 17.94
N TYR A 145 9.86 0.09 16.79
CA TYR A 145 9.67 1.48 16.41
C TYR A 145 8.94 1.57 15.07
N CYS A 146 7.89 2.39 15.03
CA CYS A 146 7.14 2.67 13.82
C CYS A 146 7.55 4.02 13.24
N HIS A 147 7.86 4.06 11.96
CA HIS A 147 8.11 5.25 11.16
C HIS A 147 6.92 5.42 10.21
N ILE A 148 6.01 6.32 10.57
CA ILE A 148 4.72 6.42 9.92
C ILE A 148 4.71 7.47 8.80
N LEU A 149 4.13 7.12 7.66
CA LEU A 149 3.80 8.03 6.59
C LEU A 149 2.28 8.23 6.59
N LEU A 150 1.83 9.44 6.93
CA LEU A 150 0.42 9.77 6.93
C LEU A 150 -0.09 9.84 5.50
N ASP A 151 -1.19 9.16 5.23
CA ASP A 151 -1.69 8.95 3.87
C ASP A 151 -2.40 10.20 3.29
N GLY A 152 -3.69 10.31 3.45
CA GLY A 152 -4.49 11.42 2.93
C GLY A 152 -4.63 11.46 1.40
N ARG A 153 -4.29 10.36 0.71
CA ARG A 153 -4.44 10.20 -0.74
C ARG A 153 -5.24 8.96 -1.12
N ASP A 154 -4.91 7.82 -0.53
CA ASP A 154 -5.64 6.57 -0.75
C ASP A 154 -6.82 6.45 0.22
N VAL A 155 -6.86 7.32 1.21
CA VAL A 155 -7.93 7.53 2.19
C VAL A 155 -8.26 9.04 2.30
N PRO A 156 -9.35 9.45 2.96
CA PRO A 156 -9.71 10.86 3.10
C PRO A 156 -8.57 11.74 3.65
N ALA A 157 -8.40 12.93 3.10
CA ALA A 157 -7.27 13.81 3.38
C ALA A 157 -7.14 14.25 4.85
N THR A 158 -8.21 14.14 5.64
CA THR A 158 -8.27 14.56 7.05
C THR A 158 -8.35 13.40 8.04
N SER A 159 -8.24 12.14 7.60
CA SER A 159 -8.40 10.94 8.44
C SER A 159 -7.13 10.52 9.20
N ALA A 160 -6.03 11.25 9.09
CA ALA A 160 -4.73 10.81 9.61
C ALA A 160 -4.75 10.54 11.12
N LEU A 161 -5.46 11.36 11.91
CA LEU A 161 -5.51 11.22 13.36
C LEU A 161 -6.24 9.95 13.80
N ASP A 162 -7.26 9.50 13.07
CA ASP A 162 -7.98 8.26 13.38
C ASP A 162 -7.04 7.05 13.37
N TYR A 163 -6.12 7.01 12.39
CA TYR A 163 -5.12 5.94 12.30
C TYR A 163 -4.00 6.09 13.32
N VAL A 164 -3.58 7.32 13.63
CA VAL A 164 -2.57 7.58 14.67
C VAL A 164 -3.10 7.14 16.03
N ASP A 165 -4.31 7.54 16.40
CA ASP A 165 -4.96 7.17 17.68
C ASP A 165 -5.13 5.66 17.80
N GLN A 166 -5.51 4.98 16.70
CA GLN A 166 -5.60 3.53 16.66
C GLN A 166 -4.24 2.87 16.90
N LEU A 167 -3.19 3.34 16.23
CA LEU A 167 -1.85 2.79 16.38
C LEU A 167 -1.30 3.05 17.77
N GLU A 168 -1.42 4.28 18.31
CA GLU A 168 -0.94 4.62 19.64
C GLU A 168 -1.63 3.79 20.74
N SER A 169 -2.94 3.55 20.59
CA SER A 169 -3.67 2.66 21.52
C SER A 169 -3.08 1.25 21.54
N VAL A 170 -2.78 0.69 20.38
CA VAL A 170 -2.15 -0.64 20.28
C VAL A 170 -0.72 -0.63 20.83
N LEU A 171 0.07 0.39 20.53
CA LEU A 171 1.44 0.50 21.03
C LEU A 171 1.47 0.62 22.57
N ALA A 172 0.51 1.35 23.15
CA ALA A 172 0.36 1.45 24.61
C ALA A 172 0.00 0.11 25.24
N GLU A 173 -0.90 -0.69 24.63
CA GLU A 173 -1.24 -2.03 25.09
C GLU A 173 -0.06 -3.01 25.03
N LEU A 174 0.82 -2.87 24.04
CA LEU A 174 1.98 -3.73 23.84
C LEU A 174 3.21 -3.33 24.66
N SER A 175 3.21 -2.12 25.22
CA SER A 175 4.33 -1.58 26.00
C SER A 175 4.17 -1.86 27.50
N ASP A 176 5.28 -2.10 28.19
CA ASP A 176 5.37 -2.24 29.63
C ASP A 176 6.78 -1.82 30.14
N ALA A 177 7.15 -2.18 31.36
CA ALA A 177 8.45 -1.84 31.93
C ALA A 177 9.66 -2.43 31.17
N GLU A 178 9.44 -3.50 30.40
CA GLU A 178 10.47 -4.21 29.65
C GLU A 178 10.35 -4.04 28.13
N HIS A 179 9.21 -3.58 27.64
CA HIS A 179 8.90 -3.50 26.20
C HIS A 179 8.58 -2.07 25.79
N GLU A 180 9.35 -1.56 24.85
CA GLU A 180 9.21 -0.21 24.32
C GLU A 180 8.71 -0.26 22.87
N TYR A 181 7.43 0.01 22.69
CA TYR A 181 6.76 0.06 21.37
C TYR A 181 6.24 1.47 21.15
N LYS A 182 6.75 2.17 20.16
CA LYS A 182 6.35 3.57 19.93
C LYS A 182 6.48 4.03 18.47
N ILE A 183 5.82 5.13 18.15
CA ILE A 183 6.09 5.90 16.94
C ILE A 183 7.39 6.66 17.15
N ALA A 184 8.37 6.42 16.28
CA ALA A 184 9.70 7.04 16.37
C ALA A 184 9.85 8.24 15.45
N SER A 185 9.19 8.24 14.30
CA SER A 185 9.18 9.36 13.38
C SER A 185 7.98 9.28 12.45
N GLY A 186 7.63 10.40 11.83
CA GLY A 186 6.51 10.42 10.90
C GLY A 186 6.36 11.73 10.13
N GLY A 187 5.45 11.70 9.17
CA GLY A 187 5.06 12.86 8.38
C GLY A 187 4.15 12.50 7.23
N GLY A 188 3.55 13.51 6.60
CA GLY A 188 2.66 13.30 5.47
C GLY A 188 3.39 12.81 4.23
N ARG A 189 2.91 11.72 3.60
CA ARG A 189 3.51 11.16 2.37
C ARG A 189 3.67 12.16 1.22
N MET A 190 2.85 13.21 1.21
CA MET A 190 2.88 14.27 0.21
C MET A 190 3.89 15.38 0.55
N VAL A 191 4.57 15.31 1.69
CA VAL A 191 5.49 16.33 2.21
C VAL A 191 6.89 15.78 2.41
N ILE A 192 7.00 14.48 2.75
CA ILE A 192 8.27 13.80 2.97
C ILE A 192 8.30 12.46 2.25
N THR A 193 9.48 11.97 1.90
CA THR A 193 9.81 10.58 1.50
C THR A 193 9.27 10.15 0.14
N MET A 194 7.95 10.23 -0.11
CA MET A 194 7.31 9.55 -1.24
C MET A 194 7.23 10.41 -2.50
N ASP A 195 8.39 10.78 -3.06
CA ASP A 195 8.44 11.40 -4.39
C ASP A 195 8.07 10.40 -5.49
N ARG A 196 7.68 10.94 -6.64
CA ARG A 196 7.37 10.18 -7.84
C ARG A 196 8.03 10.84 -9.05
N TYR A 197 8.65 10.02 -9.87
CA TYR A 197 9.30 10.44 -11.13
C TYR A 197 10.47 11.42 -10.96
N GLU A 198 11.17 11.40 -9.84
CA GLU A 198 12.31 12.30 -9.56
C GLU A 198 11.91 13.79 -9.60
N ALA A 199 10.64 14.09 -9.29
CA ALA A 199 10.07 15.42 -9.44
C ALA A 199 10.43 16.36 -8.28
N ASN A 200 10.69 15.82 -7.08
CA ASN A 200 10.88 16.61 -5.87
C ASN A 200 11.92 15.99 -4.93
N TRP A 201 13.19 16.10 -5.28
CA TRP A 201 14.29 15.63 -4.43
C TRP A 201 14.35 16.26 -3.03
N PRO A 202 13.98 17.54 -2.81
CA PRO A 202 13.87 18.10 -1.46
C PRO A 202 12.89 17.37 -0.56
N MET A 203 11.81 16.81 -1.10
CA MET A 203 10.88 15.94 -0.35
C MET A 203 11.58 14.66 0.14
N VAL A 204 12.37 14.02 -0.74
CA VAL A 204 13.14 12.81 -0.41
C VAL A 204 14.19 13.13 0.66
N GLU A 205 14.93 14.22 0.49
CA GLU A 205 15.92 14.70 1.47
C GLU A 205 15.27 14.97 2.84
N LYS A 206 14.12 15.62 2.85
CA LYS A 206 13.37 15.87 4.09
C LYS A 206 12.95 14.58 4.77
N GLY A 207 12.51 13.57 4.01
CA GLY A 207 12.23 12.23 4.53
C GLY A 207 13.47 11.56 5.13
N TRP A 208 14.61 11.64 4.45
CA TRP A 208 15.88 11.13 4.96
C TRP A 208 16.26 11.80 6.28
N ARG A 209 16.21 13.13 6.35
CA ARG A 209 16.50 13.89 7.58
C ARG A 209 15.57 13.46 8.72
N THR A 210 14.28 13.31 8.43
CA THR A 210 13.28 12.91 9.43
C THR A 210 13.53 11.49 9.96
N HIS A 211 13.65 10.51 9.06
CA HIS A 211 13.69 9.09 9.46
C HIS A 211 15.08 8.59 9.86
N VAL A 212 16.15 9.15 9.27
CA VAL A 212 17.52 8.66 9.48
C VAL A 212 18.30 9.57 10.41
N GLN A 213 18.14 10.89 10.27
CA GLN A 213 18.90 11.87 11.07
C GLN A 213 18.12 12.38 12.29
N ALA A 214 16.85 11.96 12.45
CA ALA A 214 15.95 12.40 13.50
C ALA A 214 15.76 13.95 13.55
N GLU A 215 15.86 14.60 12.39
CA GLU A 215 15.63 16.04 12.25
C GLU A 215 14.14 16.28 11.97
N GLY A 216 13.43 16.80 12.96
CA GLY A 216 12.00 17.10 12.86
C GLY A 216 11.52 17.98 13.99
N ARG A 217 10.24 18.36 13.98
CA ARG A 217 9.58 18.94 15.14
C ARG A 217 9.40 17.84 16.19
N GLN A 218 9.80 18.13 17.40
CA GLN A 218 9.52 17.30 18.56
C GLN A 218 8.23 17.74 19.23
#